data_2bd21059556d756c390fb7a99cb2b6d7
#
_entry.id   2bd21059556d756c390fb7a99cb2b6d7
#
_cell.length_a   1.000
_cell.length_b   1.000
_cell.length_c   1.000
_cell.angle_alpha   90.00
_cell.angle_beta   90.00
_cell.angle_gamma   90.00
#
_symmetry.space_group_name_H-M   'P 1'
#
loop_
_entity.id
_entity.type
_entity.pdbx_description
1 polymer ?
#
loop_
_entity_poly.entity_id
_entity_poly.type
_entity_poly.pdbx_seq_one_letter_code
_entity_poly.pdbx_strand_id
1 'polypeptide(L)'
;MEIRKAEMGDLPIILEIYADARRYMRENGNLHQWGDGYPSEELVRKDIAEGICRVCVDRGTVVGVFVYFEGEDPTYQKIYSGAWKNDRPYGVIHRIAVAKHCKGVASFCFAYAFEKCGNVKIDTHRDNIPMQRSLLKNGFARCGIIYLENGDERIAFQRSEN
;
A
#
# COMPACT_ATOMS: atom_id res chain seq x y z
N MET A 1 11.39 -14.59 -3.58
CA MET A 1 10.05 -14.02 -3.22
C MET A 1 9.09 -14.17 -4.39
N GLU A 2 7.85 -14.40 -4.07
CA GLU A 2 6.78 -14.43 -5.06
C GLU A 2 5.52 -13.77 -4.49
N ILE A 3 4.63 -13.32 -5.37
CA ILE A 3 3.37 -12.70 -4.95
C ILE A 3 2.22 -13.53 -5.50
N ARG A 4 1.25 -13.79 -4.64
CA ARG A 4 0.01 -14.50 -4.99
C ARG A 4 -1.19 -13.84 -4.31
N LYS A 5 -2.39 -14.21 -4.75
CA LYS A 5 -3.61 -13.82 -4.05
C LYS A 5 -3.63 -14.45 -2.66
N ALA A 6 -4.08 -13.68 -1.68
CA ALA A 6 -4.28 -14.19 -0.32
C ALA A 6 -5.48 -15.14 -0.29
N GLU A 7 -5.38 -16.14 0.56
CA GLU A 7 -6.46 -17.09 0.86
C GLU A 7 -6.88 -16.91 2.32
N MET A 8 -8.05 -17.41 2.70
CA MET A 8 -8.52 -17.29 4.09
C MET A 8 -7.57 -17.97 5.10
N GLY A 9 -6.85 -19.00 4.67
CA GLY A 9 -5.81 -19.61 5.50
C GLY A 9 -4.66 -18.69 5.86
N ASP A 10 -4.46 -17.62 5.09
CA ASP A 10 -3.42 -16.62 5.36
C ASP A 10 -3.86 -15.58 6.40
N LEU A 11 -5.13 -15.53 6.76
CA LEU A 11 -5.67 -14.47 7.61
C LEU A 11 -4.91 -14.28 8.93
N PRO A 12 -4.59 -15.33 9.70
CA PRO A 12 -3.87 -15.14 10.96
C PRO A 12 -2.52 -14.43 10.79
N ILE A 13 -1.71 -14.83 9.82
CA ILE A 13 -0.41 -14.21 9.59
C ILE A 13 -0.55 -12.79 9.05
N ILE A 14 -1.56 -12.54 8.21
CA ILE A 14 -1.83 -11.20 7.69
C ILE A 14 -2.17 -10.24 8.84
N LEU A 15 -3.04 -10.67 9.75
CA LEU A 15 -3.43 -9.84 10.91
C LEU A 15 -2.24 -9.56 11.82
N GLU A 16 -1.35 -10.53 11.99
CA GLU A 16 -0.12 -10.34 12.76
C GLU A 16 0.80 -9.30 12.10
N ILE A 17 0.99 -9.40 10.77
CA ILE A 17 1.80 -8.43 10.02
C ILE A 17 1.22 -7.02 10.14
N TYR A 18 -0.10 -6.89 10.01
CA TYR A 18 -0.75 -5.59 10.17
C TYR A 18 -0.61 -5.02 11.59
N ALA A 19 -0.72 -5.87 12.61
CA ALA A 19 -0.54 -5.44 14.00
C ALA A 19 0.89 -4.93 14.25
N ASP A 20 1.88 -5.65 13.74
CA ASP A 20 3.28 -5.24 13.84
C ASP A 20 3.53 -3.95 13.07
N ALA A 21 2.92 -3.77 11.91
CA ALA A 21 3.05 -2.54 11.12
C ALA A 21 2.45 -1.33 11.86
N ARG A 22 1.29 -1.49 12.52
CA ARG A 22 0.72 -0.41 13.33
C ARG A 22 1.62 -0.02 14.48
N ARG A 23 2.23 -1.00 15.13
CA ARG A 23 3.18 -0.77 16.22
C ARG A 23 4.41 -0.01 15.72
N TYR A 24 4.95 -0.43 14.57
CA TYR A 24 6.07 0.25 13.94
C TYR A 24 5.73 1.69 13.59
N MET A 25 4.53 1.96 13.04
CA MET A 25 4.09 3.32 12.76
C MET A 25 4.11 4.19 14.02
N ARG A 26 3.55 3.70 15.13
CA ARG A 26 3.52 4.43 16.39
C ARG A 26 4.93 4.74 16.91
N GLU A 27 5.81 3.75 16.87
CA GLU A 27 7.19 3.89 17.35
C GLU A 27 8.02 4.84 16.50
N ASN A 28 7.62 5.10 15.26
CA ASN A 28 8.33 5.98 14.32
C ASN A 28 7.60 7.30 14.06
N GLY A 29 6.73 7.74 14.96
CA GLY A 29 6.10 9.03 14.90
C GLY A 29 4.91 9.15 13.96
N ASN A 30 4.43 8.04 13.41
CA ASN A 30 3.28 8.00 12.51
C ASN A 30 2.06 7.49 13.27
N LEU A 31 1.43 8.37 14.07
CA LEU A 31 0.35 8.00 14.99
C LEU A 31 -1.02 7.98 14.34
N HIS A 32 -1.19 8.66 13.21
CA HIS A 32 -2.52 9.00 12.70
C HIS A 32 -2.88 8.34 11.37
N GLN A 33 -1.97 7.64 10.72
CA GLN A 33 -2.28 7.02 9.43
C GLN A 33 -3.28 5.87 9.58
N TRP A 34 -3.00 4.90 10.46
CA TRP A 34 -3.87 3.74 10.67
C TRP A 34 -4.56 3.73 12.04
N GLY A 35 -4.08 4.51 13.00
CA GLY A 35 -4.60 4.50 14.36
C GLY A 35 -4.45 3.14 15.03
N ASP A 36 -5.43 2.76 15.84
CA ASP A 36 -5.33 1.56 16.68
C ASP A 36 -5.96 0.29 16.08
N GLY A 37 -6.81 0.41 15.10
CA GLY A 37 -7.58 -0.74 14.63
C GLY A 37 -7.68 -0.93 13.13
N TYR A 38 -7.00 -0.09 12.35
CA TYR A 38 -7.05 -0.18 10.90
C TYR A 38 -5.79 -0.90 10.38
N PRO A 39 -5.88 -1.79 9.39
CA PRO A 39 -7.15 -2.33 8.87
C PRO A 39 -7.76 -3.34 9.83
N SER A 40 -9.10 -3.34 9.90
CA SER A 40 -9.84 -4.29 10.74
C SER A 40 -9.80 -5.69 10.13
N GLU A 41 -10.06 -6.70 10.96
CA GLU A 41 -10.18 -8.06 10.46
C GLU A 41 -11.28 -8.17 9.41
N GLU A 42 -12.42 -7.50 9.62
CA GLU A 42 -13.53 -7.50 8.67
C GLU A 42 -13.11 -6.96 7.31
N LEU A 43 -12.35 -5.86 7.29
CA LEU A 43 -11.84 -5.28 6.04
C LEU A 43 -10.86 -6.24 5.35
N VAL A 44 -9.97 -6.88 6.10
CA VAL A 44 -9.02 -7.85 5.53
C VAL A 44 -9.76 -9.04 4.92
N ARG A 45 -10.77 -9.57 5.62
CA ARG A 45 -11.61 -10.66 5.07
C ARG A 45 -12.28 -10.24 3.78
N LYS A 46 -12.79 -9.02 3.70
CA LYS A 46 -13.40 -8.46 2.50
C LYS A 46 -12.39 -8.37 1.35
N ASP A 47 -11.19 -7.86 1.62
CA ASP A 47 -10.13 -7.77 0.62
C ASP A 47 -9.77 -9.15 0.04
N ILE A 48 -9.69 -10.15 0.90
CA ILE A 48 -9.42 -11.54 0.49
C ILE A 48 -10.58 -12.06 -0.37
N ALA A 49 -11.80 -11.88 0.08
CA ALA A 49 -13.00 -12.37 -0.62
C ALA A 49 -13.16 -11.72 -2.01
N GLU A 50 -12.82 -10.45 -2.12
CA GLU A 50 -12.86 -9.72 -3.40
C GLU A 50 -11.68 -10.02 -4.33
N GLY A 51 -10.70 -10.79 -3.85
CA GLY A 51 -9.54 -11.17 -4.65
C GLY A 51 -8.52 -10.07 -4.88
N ILE A 52 -8.56 -9.00 -4.09
CA ILE A 52 -7.63 -7.86 -4.22
C ILE A 52 -6.49 -7.89 -3.20
N CYS A 53 -6.56 -8.77 -2.20
CA CYS A 53 -5.48 -8.93 -1.24
C CYS A 53 -4.36 -9.80 -1.83
N ARG A 54 -3.13 -9.32 -1.73
CA ARG A 54 -1.94 -10.03 -2.20
C ARG A 54 -1.01 -10.29 -1.03
N VAL A 55 -0.34 -11.44 -1.05
CA VAL A 55 0.73 -11.74 -0.09
C VAL A 55 2.03 -11.95 -0.83
N CYS A 56 3.11 -11.47 -0.22
CA CYS A 56 4.47 -11.75 -0.66
C CYS A 56 4.99 -12.92 0.17
N VAL A 57 5.47 -13.95 -0.51
CA VAL A 57 5.93 -15.19 0.12
C VAL A 57 7.41 -15.36 -0.17
N ASP A 58 8.20 -15.64 0.87
CA ASP A 58 9.61 -15.92 0.76
C ASP A 58 9.89 -17.25 1.45
N ARG A 59 10.37 -18.23 0.67
CA ARG A 59 10.69 -19.57 1.17
C ARG A 59 9.53 -20.20 1.95
N GLY A 60 8.32 -20.08 1.41
CA GLY A 60 7.13 -20.66 2.02
C GLY A 60 6.52 -19.86 3.16
N THR A 61 7.10 -18.73 3.52
CA THR A 61 6.62 -17.87 4.62
C THR A 61 6.05 -16.57 4.06
N VAL A 62 4.87 -16.17 4.53
CA VAL A 62 4.29 -14.87 4.18
C VAL A 62 5.08 -13.77 4.89
N VAL A 63 5.68 -12.87 4.12
CA VAL A 63 6.53 -11.78 4.61
C VAL A 63 5.99 -10.39 4.31
N GLY A 64 4.91 -10.31 3.57
CA GLY A 64 4.28 -9.02 3.26
C GLY A 64 2.85 -9.21 2.79
N VAL A 65 2.08 -8.14 2.89
CA VAL A 65 0.68 -8.11 2.47
C VAL A 65 0.37 -6.73 1.90
N PHE A 66 -0.46 -6.69 0.86
CA PHE A 66 -0.94 -5.44 0.30
C PHE A 66 -2.21 -5.68 -0.49
N VAL A 67 -2.95 -4.60 -0.74
CA VAL A 67 -4.08 -4.60 -1.66
C VAL A 67 -3.59 -4.08 -2.99
N TYR A 68 -4.00 -4.74 -4.06
CA TYR A 68 -3.73 -4.30 -5.43
C TYR A 68 -4.97 -4.49 -6.28
N PHE A 69 -5.36 -3.46 -7.01
CA PHE A 69 -6.39 -3.56 -8.03
C PHE A 69 -6.09 -2.58 -9.16
N GLU A 70 -6.64 -2.87 -10.35
CA GLU A 70 -6.60 -1.97 -11.49
C GLU A 70 -7.97 -1.33 -11.63
N GLY A 71 -8.01 -0.02 -11.78
CA GLY A 71 -9.25 0.72 -11.85
C GLY A 71 -9.17 2.02 -11.05
N GLU A 72 -10.25 2.79 -11.12
CA GLU A 72 -10.30 4.09 -10.49
C GLU A 72 -10.52 4.00 -8.98
N ASP A 73 -9.81 4.86 -8.24
CA ASP A 73 -10.05 5.07 -6.83
C ASP A 73 -10.74 6.43 -6.67
N PRO A 74 -11.94 6.48 -6.04
CA PRO A 74 -12.66 7.75 -5.88
C PRO A 74 -11.84 8.83 -5.20
N THR A 75 -10.95 8.49 -4.25
CA THR A 75 -10.11 9.47 -3.53
C THR A 75 -9.02 10.05 -4.41
N TYR A 76 -8.75 9.45 -5.58
CA TYR A 76 -7.74 9.92 -6.52
C TYR A 76 -8.32 10.74 -7.67
N GLN A 77 -9.63 10.95 -7.71
CA GLN A 77 -10.30 11.73 -8.75
C GLN A 77 -9.89 13.21 -8.69
N LYS A 78 -9.65 13.74 -7.49
CA LYS A 78 -9.19 15.12 -7.30
C LYS A 78 -7.85 15.10 -6.59
N ILE A 79 -6.93 15.93 -7.09
CA ILE A 79 -5.63 16.12 -6.49
C ILE A 79 -5.37 17.62 -6.32
N TYR A 80 -4.72 17.97 -5.20
CA TYR A 80 -4.47 19.36 -4.82
C TYR A 80 -2.97 19.57 -4.68
N SER A 81 -2.52 20.83 -4.81
CA SER A 81 -1.12 21.22 -4.63
C SER A 81 -0.19 20.46 -5.57
N GLY A 82 -0.66 20.17 -6.76
CA GLY A 82 0.07 19.42 -7.76
C GLY A 82 -0.86 18.78 -8.78
N ALA A 83 -0.38 17.76 -9.45
CA ALA A 83 -1.14 17.04 -10.47
C ALA A 83 -0.63 15.62 -10.64
N TRP A 84 -1.52 14.70 -11.01
CA TRP A 84 -1.10 13.39 -11.48
C TRP A 84 -0.29 13.54 -12.77
N LYS A 85 0.63 12.61 -13.02
CA LYS A 85 1.49 12.63 -14.22
C LYS A 85 0.71 12.46 -15.51
N ASN A 86 -0.43 11.75 -15.46
CA ASN A 86 -1.25 11.45 -16.62
C ASN A 86 -2.65 11.05 -16.16
N ASP A 87 -3.56 10.87 -17.11
CA ASP A 87 -4.93 10.40 -16.90
C ASP A 87 -5.16 8.99 -17.43
N ARG A 88 -4.08 8.24 -17.68
CA ARG A 88 -4.17 6.87 -18.18
C ARG A 88 -4.72 5.93 -17.11
N PRO A 89 -5.26 4.75 -17.51
CA PRO A 89 -5.62 3.71 -16.54
C PRO A 89 -4.46 3.37 -15.62
N TYR A 90 -4.76 3.08 -14.37
CA TYR A 90 -3.74 2.87 -13.34
C TYR A 90 -4.10 1.73 -12.41
N GLY A 91 -3.06 1.19 -11.77
CA GLY A 91 -3.21 0.28 -10.65
C GLY A 91 -3.05 1.03 -9.34
N VAL A 92 -3.63 0.48 -8.28
CA VAL A 92 -3.62 1.09 -6.94
C VAL A 92 -3.06 0.09 -5.95
N ILE A 93 -2.20 0.58 -5.06
CA ILE A 93 -1.73 -0.17 -3.90
C ILE A 93 -2.30 0.48 -2.65
N HIS A 94 -2.93 -0.32 -1.80
CA HIS A 94 -3.40 0.10 -0.48
C HIS A 94 -2.95 -0.88 0.59
N ARG A 95 -2.92 -0.42 1.82
CA ARG A 95 -2.73 -1.28 3.01
C ARG A 95 -1.53 -2.21 2.88
N ILE A 96 -0.39 -1.67 2.46
CA ILE A 96 0.86 -2.44 2.37
C ILE A 96 1.54 -2.52 3.73
N ALA A 97 1.94 -3.72 4.11
CA ALA A 97 2.68 -3.96 5.33
C ALA A 97 3.68 -5.10 5.13
N VAL A 98 4.80 -5.02 5.84
CA VAL A 98 5.91 -5.96 5.73
C VAL A 98 6.20 -6.57 7.10
N ALA A 99 6.50 -7.86 7.12
CA ALA A 99 6.86 -8.58 8.34
C ALA A 99 8.14 -8.02 8.94
N LYS A 100 8.26 -8.08 10.28
CA LYS A 100 9.44 -7.62 11.01
C LYS A 100 10.71 -8.23 10.46
N HIS A 101 11.76 -7.42 10.41
CA HIS A 101 13.12 -7.83 10.02
C HIS A 101 13.26 -8.39 8.60
N CYS A 102 12.24 -8.26 7.77
CA CYS A 102 12.32 -8.63 6.35
C CYS A 102 12.69 -7.42 5.51
N LYS A 103 13.65 -7.59 4.62
CA LYS A 103 14.16 -6.52 3.76
C LYS A 103 13.76 -6.73 2.30
N GLY A 104 13.58 -5.64 1.57
CA GLY A 104 13.30 -5.68 0.13
C GLY A 104 11.89 -6.11 -0.24
N VAL A 105 11.02 -6.36 0.74
CA VAL A 105 9.66 -6.85 0.48
C VAL A 105 8.79 -5.76 -0.15
N ALA A 106 8.80 -4.55 0.40
CA ALA A 106 8.02 -3.45 -0.17
C ALA A 106 8.45 -3.16 -1.61
N SER A 107 9.76 -3.12 -1.87
CA SER A 107 10.30 -2.91 -3.22
C SER A 107 9.83 -3.99 -4.20
N PHE A 108 9.78 -5.24 -3.75
CA PHE A 108 9.29 -6.35 -4.55
C PHE A 108 7.80 -6.19 -4.88
N CYS A 109 6.99 -5.75 -3.90
CA CYS A 109 5.56 -5.49 -4.10
C CYS A 109 5.33 -4.34 -5.07
N PHE A 110 6.09 -3.26 -4.96
CA PHE A 110 5.99 -2.12 -5.89
C PHE A 110 6.35 -2.52 -7.32
N ALA A 111 7.40 -3.31 -7.48
CA ALA A 111 7.81 -3.82 -8.79
C ALA A 111 6.73 -4.72 -9.41
N TYR A 112 6.12 -5.59 -8.61
CA TYR A 112 5.02 -6.43 -9.06
C TYR A 112 3.87 -5.60 -9.64
N ALA A 113 3.41 -4.60 -8.90
CA ALA A 113 2.31 -3.75 -9.34
C ALA A 113 2.67 -2.99 -10.63
N PHE A 114 3.89 -2.46 -10.69
CA PHE A 114 4.34 -1.72 -11.86
C PHE A 114 4.44 -2.62 -13.11
N GLU A 115 4.92 -3.85 -12.95
CA GLU A 115 4.98 -4.80 -14.05
C GLU A 115 3.57 -5.17 -14.58
N LYS A 116 2.57 -5.18 -13.70
CA LYS A 116 1.20 -5.51 -14.08
C LYS A 116 0.52 -4.46 -14.94
N CYS A 117 0.76 -3.18 -14.67
CA CYS A 117 -0.02 -2.12 -15.30
C CYS A 117 0.79 -0.93 -15.84
N GLY A 118 2.06 -0.81 -15.49
CA GLY A 118 2.92 0.28 -15.98
C GLY A 118 2.54 1.68 -15.50
N ASN A 119 1.57 1.80 -14.62
CA ASN A 119 1.10 3.08 -14.09
C ASN A 119 0.43 2.84 -12.73
N VAL A 120 1.12 3.20 -11.65
CA VAL A 120 0.69 2.88 -10.28
C VAL A 120 0.55 4.14 -9.46
N LYS A 121 -0.57 4.27 -8.77
CA LYS A 121 -0.84 5.34 -7.82
C LYS A 121 -0.90 4.77 -6.40
N ILE A 122 -0.39 5.53 -5.46
CA ILE A 122 -0.37 5.17 -4.03
C ILE A 122 -0.35 6.46 -3.22
N ASP A 123 -0.85 6.39 -2.01
CA ASP A 123 -0.76 7.51 -1.07
C ASP A 123 -0.17 7.06 0.27
N THR A 124 0.35 8.02 1.03
CA THR A 124 0.83 7.78 2.38
C THR A 124 0.67 9.03 3.24
N HIS A 125 0.74 8.84 4.55
CA HIS A 125 0.64 9.95 5.50
C HIS A 125 1.94 10.76 5.54
N ARG A 126 1.82 12.07 5.77
CA ARG A 126 3.00 12.96 5.88
C ARG A 126 3.98 12.55 6.98
N ASP A 127 3.51 11.87 8.02
CA ASP A 127 4.35 11.40 9.13
C ASP A 127 5.01 10.05 8.83
N ASN A 128 4.64 9.40 7.73
CA ASN A 128 5.23 8.13 7.35
C ASN A 128 6.50 8.34 6.52
N ILE A 129 7.56 8.75 7.16
CA ILE A 129 8.83 9.05 6.50
C ILE A 129 9.45 7.81 5.85
N PRO A 130 9.47 6.62 6.50
CA PRO A 130 10.02 5.43 5.86
C PRO A 130 9.32 5.07 4.55
N MET A 131 7.99 5.18 4.49
CA MET A 131 7.24 4.90 3.27
C MET A 131 7.54 5.91 2.18
N GLN A 132 7.61 7.20 2.51
CA GLN A 132 7.95 8.24 1.54
C GLN A 132 9.32 7.97 0.91
N ARG A 133 10.31 7.61 1.72
CA ARG A 133 11.66 7.27 1.24
C ARG A 133 11.64 6.04 0.35
N SER A 134 10.89 5.02 0.73
CA SER A 134 10.76 3.79 -0.03
C SER A 134 10.12 4.04 -1.40
N LEU A 135 9.08 4.86 -1.43
CA LEU A 135 8.40 5.21 -2.69
C LEU A 135 9.35 5.95 -3.63
N LEU A 136 10.07 6.95 -3.15
CA LEU A 136 11.04 7.69 -3.97
C LEU A 136 12.15 6.77 -4.48
N LYS A 137 12.67 5.91 -3.62
CA LYS A 137 13.70 4.92 -4.00
C LYS A 137 13.21 3.99 -5.11
N ASN A 138 11.93 3.68 -5.14
CA ASN A 138 11.33 2.76 -6.10
C ASN A 138 10.73 3.46 -7.33
N GLY A 139 11.12 4.69 -7.60
CA GLY A 139 10.77 5.38 -8.83
C GLY A 139 9.43 6.10 -8.82
N PHE A 140 8.77 6.17 -7.67
CA PHE A 140 7.56 6.98 -7.52
C PHE A 140 7.93 8.45 -7.35
N ALA A 141 7.12 9.33 -7.93
CA ALA A 141 7.24 10.76 -7.75
C ALA A 141 6.09 11.28 -6.92
N ARG A 142 6.38 12.23 -6.05
CA ARG A 142 5.34 12.96 -5.32
C ARG A 142 4.55 13.82 -6.31
N CYS A 143 3.21 13.69 -6.30
CA CYS A 143 2.34 14.37 -7.26
C CYS A 143 1.52 15.48 -6.63
N GLY A 144 1.16 15.38 -5.37
CA GLY A 144 0.32 16.36 -4.69
C GLY A 144 -0.34 15.80 -3.45
N ILE A 145 -1.49 16.35 -3.13
CA ILE A 145 -2.26 16.00 -1.93
C ILE A 145 -3.63 15.46 -2.35
N ILE A 146 -4.06 14.39 -1.71
CA ILE A 146 -5.43 13.88 -1.82
C ILE A 146 -6.06 13.84 -0.42
N TYR A 147 -7.36 13.71 -0.39
CA TYR A 147 -8.11 13.61 0.86
C TYR A 147 -8.92 12.32 0.87
N LEU A 148 -8.87 11.59 1.97
CA LEU A 148 -9.69 10.40 2.19
C LEU A 148 -11.16 10.82 2.39
N GLU A 149 -12.08 9.86 2.37
CA GLU A 149 -13.51 10.14 2.56
C GLU A 149 -13.80 10.86 3.87
N ASN A 150 -13.04 10.56 4.93
CA ASN A 150 -13.18 11.22 6.24
C ASN A 150 -12.52 12.61 6.30
N GLY A 151 -11.92 13.08 5.19
CA GLY A 151 -11.24 14.37 5.13
C GLY A 151 -9.76 14.35 5.50
N ASP A 152 -9.22 13.22 5.89
CA ASP A 152 -7.80 13.12 6.24
C ASP A 152 -6.91 13.32 5.01
N GLU A 153 -5.84 14.10 5.21
CA GLU A 153 -4.90 14.43 4.15
C GLU A 153 -3.90 13.28 3.92
N ARG A 154 -3.57 13.04 2.64
CA ARG A 154 -2.50 12.10 2.25
C ARG A 154 -1.64 12.69 1.15
N ILE A 155 -0.40 12.29 1.11
CA ILE A 155 0.52 12.63 0.00
C ILE A 155 0.34 11.58 -1.10
N ALA A 156 0.09 12.05 -2.31
CA ALA A 156 -0.11 11.21 -3.48
C ALA A 156 1.19 11.00 -4.24
N PHE A 157 1.45 9.76 -4.63
CA PHE A 157 2.63 9.36 -5.40
C PHE A 157 2.21 8.57 -6.63
N GLN A 158 3.00 8.65 -7.68
CA GLN A 158 2.75 7.89 -8.92
C GLN A 158 4.07 7.45 -9.54
N ARG A 159 4.09 6.22 -10.03
CA ARG A 159 5.14 5.72 -10.94
C ARG A 159 4.48 5.34 -12.25
N SER A 160 4.97 5.90 -13.35
CA SER A 160 4.39 5.69 -14.67
C SER A 160 5.48 5.48 -15.71
N GLU A 161 5.18 4.67 -16.72
CA GLU A 161 5.99 4.59 -17.92
C GLU A 161 5.85 5.90 -18.70
N ASN A 162 6.95 6.34 -19.29
CA ASN A 162 6.98 7.55 -20.12
C ASN A 162 6.50 7.27 -21.53
#